data_9da743f1537bf000fc5813b60c978bd8
#
_entry.id   9da743f1537bf000fc5813b60c978bd8
#
_cell.length_a   1.000
_cell.length_b   1.000
_cell.length_c   1.000
_cell.angle_alpha   90.00
_cell.angle_beta   90.00
_cell.angle_gamma   90.00
#
_symmetry.space_group_name_H-M   'P 1'
#
loop_
_entity.id
_entity.type
_entity.pdbx_description
1 polymer ?
#
loop_
_entity_poly.entity_id
_entity_poly.type
_entity_poly.pdbx_seq_one_letter_code
_entity_poly.pdbx_strand_id
1 'polypeptide(L)'
;MIVDSHHHLWDLGRNAYPWLQGEMHDRGWGDMRPLQRNYHVPDLLADATGQGLEKSVHLQANFDPSNPVGETEWLEVVAAEHGFPHAIVAFADFSSESVAAVLEAHARASRRVRGIRQVLNRHPDPERNRAPRTTSRARSG
;
A
#
# COMPACT_ATOMS: atom_id res chain seq x y z
N MET A 1 12.38 -20.08 7.24
CA MET A 1 12.43 -18.60 7.26
C MET A 1 11.75 -18.04 6.01
N ILE A 2 10.67 -17.31 6.18
CA ILE A 2 10.00 -16.56 5.11
C ILE A 2 10.00 -15.07 5.45
N VAL A 3 10.27 -14.25 4.45
CA VAL A 3 10.06 -12.81 4.48
C VAL A 3 8.94 -12.49 3.51
N ASP A 4 7.78 -12.08 4.03
CA ASP A 4 6.71 -11.57 3.19
C ASP A 4 7.09 -10.15 2.72
N SER A 5 7.36 -10.02 1.44
CA SER A 5 7.78 -8.76 0.84
C SER A 5 6.64 -7.85 0.39
N HIS A 6 5.38 -8.27 0.55
CA HIS A 6 4.21 -7.52 0.08
C HIS A 6 2.93 -7.92 0.81
N HIS A 7 2.66 -7.25 1.91
CA HIS A 7 1.34 -7.32 2.54
C HIS A 7 0.80 -5.92 2.83
N HIS A 8 -0.43 -5.86 3.26
CA HIS A 8 -1.09 -4.64 3.71
C HIS A 8 -1.74 -4.89 5.07
N LEU A 9 -1.71 -3.88 5.92
CA LEU A 9 -2.49 -3.80 7.16
C LEU A 9 -3.39 -2.57 7.06
N TRP A 10 -4.55 -2.61 7.67
CA TRP A 10 -5.45 -1.46 7.78
C TRP A 10 -6.37 -1.56 8.99
N ASP A 11 -6.74 -0.42 9.52
CA ASP A 11 -7.73 -0.25 10.58
C ASP A 11 -8.79 0.74 10.10
N LEU A 12 -9.93 0.23 9.66
CA LEU A 12 -11.02 1.04 9.10
C LEU A 12 -11.77 1.85 10.17
N GLY A 13 -11.56 1.55 11.44
CA GLY A 13 -12.13 2.30 12.56
C GLY A 13 -11.32 3.52 12.96
N ARG A 14 -10.01 3.52 12.65
CA ARG A 14 -9.07 4.57 13.03
C ARG A 14 -8.59 5.40 11.85
N ASN A 15 -8.50 4.79 10.68
CA ASN A 15 -7.82 5.31 9.52
C ASN A 15 -8.79 5.43 8.33
N ALA A 16 -8.52 6.38 7.45
CA ALA A 16 -9.29 6.54 6.23
C ALA A 16 -8.63 5.78 5.07
N TYR A 17 -9.38 4.82 4.53
CA TYR A 17 -9.06 4.07 3.31
C TYR A 17 -10.26 4.19 2.36
N PRO A 18 -10.36 5.30 1.60
CA PRO A 18 -11.56 5.59 0.80
C PRO A 18 -11.98 4.48 -0.15
N TRP A 19 -11.02 3.68 -0.61
CA TRP A 19 -11.27 2.57 -1.52
C TRP A 19 -11.88 1.33 -0.84
N LEU A 20 -11.76 1.22 0.50
CA LEU A 20 -12.32 0.12 1.31
C LEU A 20 -13.61 0.53 2.04
N GLN A 21 -13.83 1.81 2.32
CA GLN A 21 -14.89 2.31 3.20
C GLN A 21 -16.15 2.80 2.44
N GLY A 22 -16.13 2.76 1.11
CA GLY A 22 -17.24 3.15 0.26
C GLY A 22 -17.95 1.97 -0.41
N GLU A 23 -18.82 2.28 -1.38
CA GLU A 23 -19.37 1.25 -2.25
C GLU A 23 -18.27 0.56 -3.04
N MET A 24 -18.26 -0.76 -2.98
CA MET A 24 -17.31 -1.56 -3.74
C MET A 24 -17.81 -1.73 -5.16
N HIS A 25 -17.20 -1.00 -6.08
CA HIS A 25 -17.39 -1.25 -7.50
C HIS A 25 -16.45 -2.36 -7.97
N ASP A 26 -16.97 -3.24 -8.82
CA ASP A 26 -16.13 -4.24 -9.49
C ASP A 26 -15.04 -3.51 -10.30
N ARG A 27 -13.81 -3.73 -9.91
CA ARG A 27 -12.60 -3.15 -10.52
C ARG A 27 -11.86 -4.17 -11.39
N GLY A 28 -12.53 -5.29 -11.74
CA GLY A 28 -11.91 -6.39 -12.46
C GLY A 28 -11.06 -7.33 -11.59
N TRP A 29 -11.19 -7.21 -10.26
CA TRP A 29 -10.46 -8.05 -9.30
C TRP A 29 -11.39 -9.03 -8.55
N GLY A 30 -12.65 -9.11 -8.96
CA GLY A 30 -13.67 -9.91 -8.30
C GLY A 30 -14.31 -9.21 -7.11
N ASP A 31 -14.96 -9.99 -6.26
CA ASP A 31 -15.65 -9.49 -5.07
C ASP A 31 -14.63 -9.10 -3.99
N MET A 32 -14.53 -7.80 -3.75
CA MET A 32 -13.61 -7.25 -2.73
C MET A 32 -14.29 -6.97 -1.38
N ARG A 33 -15.60 -7.22 -1.25
CA ARG A 33 -16.33 -7.00 0.01
C ARG A 33 -15.70 -7.72 1.22
N PRO A 34 -15.10 -8.90 1.09
CA PRO A 34 -14.39 -9.54 2.20
C PRO A 34 -13.22 -8.73 2.78
N LEU A 35 -12.70 -7.73 2.04
CA LEU A 35 -11.64 -6.84 2.51
C LEU A 35 -12.16 -5.67 3.36
N GLN A 36 -13.50 -5.44 3.40
CA GLN A 36 -14.13 -4.36 4.19
C GLN A 36 -14.20 -4.73 5.68
N ARG A 37 -13.10 -5.13 6.24
CA ARG A 37 -12.89 -5.42 7.66
C ARG A 37 -11.51 -4.94 8.08
N ASN A 38 -11.28 -4.79 9.37
CA ASN A 38 -9.92 -4.56 9.85
C ASN A 38 -9.02 -5.76 9.51
N TYR A 39 -7.77 -5.48 9.20
CA TYR A 39 -6.74 -6.50 9.02
C TYR A 39 -5.46 -6.04 9.72
N HIS A 40 -5.21 -6.63 10.87
CA HIS A 40 -4.12 -6.26 11.77
C HIS A 40 -3.02 -7.33 11.82
N VAL A 41 -1.95 -7.07 12.58
CA VAL A 41 -0.85 -8.03 12.74
C VAL A 41 -1.32 -9.40 13.27
N PRO A 42 -2.24 -9.51 14.24
CA PRO A 42 -2.77 -10.83 14.63
C PRO A 42 -3.42 -11.60 13.49
N ASP A 43 -4.14 -10.92 12.57
CA ASP A 43 -4.75 -11.56 11.39
C ASP A 43 -3.66 -12.07 10.46
N LEU A 44 -2.65 -11.24 10.15
CA LEU A 44 -1.50 -11.62 9.32
C LEU A 44 -0.79 -12.86 9.89
N LEU A 45 -0.54 -12.89 11.18
CA LEU A 45 0.15 -14.00 11.83
C LEU A 45 -0.71 -15.28 11.85
N ALA A 46 -2.03 -15.13 12.01
CA ALA A 46 -2.97 -16.24 11.94
C ALA A 46 -2.99 -16.86 10.53
N ASP A 47 -3.08 -16.02 9.49
CA ASP A 47 -3.06 -16.46 8.09
C ASP A 47 -1.73 -17.11 7.70
N ALA A 48 -0.62 -16.65 8.31
CA ALA A 48 0.72 -17.18 8.08
C ALA A 48 1.08 -18.39 8.98
N THR A 49 0.13 -18.91 9.77
CA THR A 49 0.39 -20.03 10.68
C THR A 49 0.97 -21.23 9.95
N GLY A 50 2.06 -21.77 10.45
CA GLY A 50 2.76 -22.92 9.85
C GLY A 50 3.64 -22.59 8.65
N GLN A 51 3.64 -21.35 8.14
CA GLN A 51 4.44 -20.94 6.98
C GLN A 51 5.87 -20.53 7.35
N GLY A 52 6.17 -20.28 8.63
CA GLY A 52 7.50 -19.82 9.07
C GLY A 52 7.78 -18.37 8.69
N LEU A 53 6.75 -17.50 8.75
CA LEU A 53 6.88 -16.04 8.59
C LEU A 53 7.73 -15.47 9.71
N GLU A 54 8.84 -14.84 9.37
CA GLU A 54 9.73 -14.20 10.34
C GLU A 54 9.77 -12.69 10.19
N LYS A 55 9.66 -12.19 8.97
CA LYS A 55 9.68 -10.76 8.67
C LYS A 55 8.66 -10.39 7.62
N SER A 56 8.27 -9.12 7.62
CA SER A 56 7.39 -8.63 6.57
C SER A 56 7.69 -7.18 6.17
N VAL A 57 7.26 -6.83 4.96
CA VAL A 57 7.30 -5.50 4.39
C VAL A 57 5.89 -5.07 4.09
N HIS A 58 5.42 -4.03 4.77
CA HIS A 58 4.15 -3.41 4.45
C HIS A 58 4.32 -2.50 3.23
N LEU A 59 3.48 -2.66 2.23
CA LEU A 59 3.34 -1.71 1.13
C LEU A 59 2.14 -0.81 1.40
N GLN A 60 2.27 0.47 1.08
CA GLN A 60 1.20 1.45 1.20
C GLN A 60 -0.15 0.89 0.69
N ALA A 61 -1.22 1.07 1.45
CA ALA A 61 -2.54 0.50 1.18
C ALA A 61 -3.55 1.52 0.63
N ASN A 62 -3.10 2.57 -0.06
CA ASN A 62 -3.94 3.69 -0.54
C ASN A 62 -4.73 4.35 0.60
N PHE A 63 -4.01 4.71 1.66
CA PHE A 63 -4.47 5.54 2.77
C PHE A 63 -4.96 6.91 2.27
N ASP A 64 -5.55 7.69 3.13
CA ASP A 64 -6.01 9.05 2.84
C ASP A 64 -4.93 9.88 2.13
N PRO A 65 -5.15 10.27 0.87
CA PRO A 65 -4.14 11.03 0.11
C PRO A 65 -3.93 12.45 0.66
N SER A 66 -4.85 12.96 1.47
CA SER A 66 -4.70 14.27 2.15
C SER A 66 -3.73 14.21 3.34
N ASN A 67 -3.44 13.00 3.83
CA ASN A 67 -2.48 12.75 4.91
C ASN A 67 -1.50 11.63 4.51
N PRO A 68 -0.60 11.86 3.56
CA PRO A 68 0.26 10.82 3.00
C PRO A 68 1.20 10.15 4.03
N VAL A 69 1.50 10.83 5.14
CA VAL A 69 2.42 10.30 6.18
C VAL A 69 1.66 9.52 7.27
N GLY A 70 0.36 9.72 7.41
CA GLY A 70 -0.44 9.14 8.48
C GLY A 70 -0.39 7.60 8.54
N GLU A 71 -0.35 6.92 7.39
CA GLU A 71 -0.19 5.46 7.37
C GLU A 71 1.17 5.04 7.97
N THR A 72 2.24 5.76 7.65
CA THR A 72 3.59 5.48 8.19
C THR A 72 3.64 5.69 9.70
N GLU A 73 3.04 6.76 10.20
CA GLU A 73 2.97 7.05 11.64
C GLU A 73 2.19 5.96 12.38
N TRP A 74 1.04 5.55 11.85
CA TRP A 74 0.26 4.46 12.41
C TRP A 74 1.03 3.13 12.39
N LEU A 75 1.68 2.79 11.29
CA LEU A 75 2.46 1.55 11.17
C LEU A 75 3.67 1.51 12.11
N GLU A 76 4.28 2.66 12.44
CA GLU A 76 5.35 2.70 13.43
C GLU A 76 4.84 2.32 14.82
N VAL A 77 3.64 2.80 15.20
CA VAL A 77 2.98 2.39 16.46
C VAL A 77 2.67 0.90 16.45
N VAL A 78 2.08 0.39 15.37
CA VAL A 78 1.76 -1.04 15.20
C VAL A 78 3.04 -1.89 15.28
N ALA A 79 4.11 -1.46 14.65
CA ALA A 79 5.37 -2.19 14.66
C ALA A 79 6.05 -2.18 16.05
N ALA A 80 5.92 -1.09 16.81
CA ALA A 80 6.42 -1.02 18.18
C ALA A 80 5.64 -1.98 19.10
N GLU A 81 4.34 -2.15 18.89
CA GLU A 81 3.49 -3.01 19.70
C GLU A 81 3.62 -4.50 19.34
N HIS A 82 3.67 -4.82 18.06
CA HIS A 82 3.55 -6.19 17.58
C HIS A 82 4.83 -6.77 16.93
N GLY A 83 5.87 -5.95 16.75
CA GLY A 83 7.09 -6.38 16.05
C GLY A 83 6.97 -6.43 14.52
N PHE A 84 5.82 -6.14 13.95
CA PHE A 84 5.52 -6.13 12.52
C PHE A 84 4.82 -4.82 12.10
N PRO A 85 5.06 -4.28 10.89
CA PRO A 85 5.99 -4.74 9.87
C PRO A 85 7.46 -4.39 10.19
N HIS A 86 8.40 -5.10 9.56
CA HIS A 86 9.83 -4.84 9.70
C HIS A 86 10.31 -3.70 8.80
N ALA A 87 9.66 -3.52 7.66
CA ALA A 87 9.92 -2.43 6.73
C ALA A 87 8.61 -1.90 6.15
N ILE A 88 8.65 -0.65 5.69
CA ILE A 88 7.52 0.07 5.12
C ILE A 88 7.93 0.60 3.75
N VAL A 89 7.11 0.35 2.74
CA VAL A 89 7.11 1.05 1.46
C VAL A 89 5.93 2.01 1.48
N ALA A 90 6.23 3.28 1.72
CA ALA A 90 5.23 4.33 1.94
C ALA A 90 4.70 4.92 0.63
N PHE A 91 3.73 5.82 0.71
CA PHE A 91 3.17 6.51 -0.44
C PHE A 91 3.73 7.93 -0.57
N ALA A 92 4.06 8.33 -1.80
CA ALA A 92 4.16 9.75 -2.16
C ALA A 92 3.65 9.96 -3.58
N ASP A 93 3.04 11.11 -3.82
CA ASP A 93 2.69 11.54 -5.18
C ASP A 93 3.89 12.23 -5.81
N PHE A 94 4.55 11.55 -6.75
CA PHE A 94 5.72 12.07 -7.43
C PHE A 94 5.42 13.25 -8.38
N SER A 95 4.15 13.52 -8.67
CA SER A 95 3.74 14.69 -9.45
C SER A 95 3.52 15.95 -8.59
N SER A 96 3.50 15.79 -7.26
CA SER A 96 3.28 16.90 -6.33
C SER A 96 4.54 17.75 -6.14
N GLU A 97 4.37 19.06 -6.12
CA GLU A 97 5.45 20.00 -5.78
C GLU A 97 5.97 19.79 -4.35
N SER A 98 5.14 19.22 -3.46
CA SER A 98 5.49 18.94 -2.07
C SER A 98 6.17 17.57 -1.87
N VAL A 99 6.46 16.81 -2.92
CA VAL A 99 6.99 15.44 -2.82
C VAL A 99 8.23 15.35 -1.93
N ALA A 100 9.17 16.28 -2.06
CA ALA A 100 10.40 16.29 -1.25
C ALA A 100 10.08 16.41 0.25
N ALA A 101 9.18 17.32 0.63
CA ALA A 101 8.77 17.48 2.02
C ALA A 101 8.05 16.23 2.57
N VAL A 102 7.24 15.56 1.75
CA VAL A 102 6.58 14.30 2.12
C VAL A 102 7.61 13.18 2.35
N LEU A 103 8.61 13.05 1.48
CA LEU A 103 9.68 12.06 1.65
C LEU A 103 10.46 12.28 2.95
N GLU A 104 10.82 13.53 3.24
CA GLU A 104 11.47 13.87 4.50
C GLU A 104 10.58 13.60 5.72
N ALA A 105 9.27 13.85 5.62
CA ALA A 105 8.33 13.56 6.69
C ALA A 105 8.24 12.06 6.97
N HIS A 106 8.19 11.21 5.93
CA HIS A 106 8.28 9.76 6.09
C HIS A 106 9.56 9.31 6.78
N ALA A 107 10.71 9.87 6.37
CA ALA A 107 12.00 9.54 6.97
C ALA A 107 12.09 9.96 8.46
N ARG A 108 11.41 11.03 8.85
CA ARG A 108 11.29 11.46 10.25
C ARG A 108 10.32 10.59 11.04
N ALA A 109 9.20 10.19 10.43
CA ALA A 109 8.14 9.42 11.09
C ALA A 109 8.60 7.99 11.44
N SER A 110 9.38 7.35 10.57
CA SER A 110 9.80 5.97 10.81
C SER A 110 11.15 5.62 10.15
N ARG A 111 12.01 4.99 10.96
CA ARG A 111 13.22 4.35 10.44
C ARG A 111 12.96 3.06 9.67
N ARG A 112 11.72 2.57 9.64
CA ARG A 112 11.31 1.36 8.89
C ARG A 112 11.03 1.65 7.43
N VAL A 113 10.87 2.91 7.04
CA VAL A 113 10.67 3.29 5.63
C VAL A 113 11.92 2.91 4.82
N ARG A 114 11.69 2.12 3.76
CA ARG A 114 12.74 1.59 2.86
C ARG A 114 12.48 1.90 1.40
N GLY A 115 11.30 2.39 1.09
CA GLY A 115 10.93 2.73 -0.27
C GLY A 115 9.64 3.52 -0.34
N ILE A 116 9.34 3.97 -1.54
CA ILE A 116 8.11 4.70 -1.87
C ILE A 116 7.45 4.01 -3.05
N ARG A 117 6.12 3.90 -2.99
CA ARG A 117 5.29 3.35 -4.07
C ARG A 117 4.19 4.32 -4.42
N GLN A 118 4.06 4.62 -5.70
CA GLN A 118 2.88 5.24 -6.28
C GLN A 118 2.25 4.28 -7.30
N VAL A 119 0.95 4.07 -7.21
CA VAL A 119 0.20 3.26 -8.18
C VAL A 119 -0.13 4.14 -9.38
N LEU A 120 0.48 3.85 -10.53
CA LEU A 120 0.36 4.65 -11.75
C LEU A 120 -0.57 4.05 -12.80
N ASN A 121 -1.08 2.83 -12.59
CA ASN A 121 -1.93 2.12 -13.54
C ASN A 121 -3.41 2.53 -13.47
N ARG A 122 -3.76 3.52 -12.68
CA ARG A 122 -5.11 4.06 -12.55
C ARG A 122 -5.10 5.57 -12.60
N HIS A 123 -5.82 6.08 -13.57
CA HIS A 123 -6.13 7.50 -13.68
C HIS A 123 -7.64 7.69 -13.50
N PRO A 124 -8.12 8.79 -12.91
CA PRO A 124 -9.55 9.10 -12.84
C PRO A 124 -10.25 9.09 -14.20
N ASP A 125 -9.54 9.51 -15.25
CA ASP A 125 -9.96 9.38 -16.63
C ASP A 125 -9.69 7.95 -17.14
N PRO A 126 -10.74 7.17 -17.48
CA PRO A 126 -10.58 5.80 -17.97
C PRO A 126 -9.73 5.67 -19.24
N GLU A 127 -9.72 6.69 -20.10
CA GLU A 127 -8.93 6.67 -21.34
C GLU A 127 -7.42 6.68 -21.06
N ARG A 128 -7.01 7.28 -19.93
CA ARG A 128 -5.63 7.29 -19.46
C ARG A 128 -5.19 6.01 -18.78
N ASN A 129 -6.13 5.11 -18.44
CA ASN A 129 -5.83 3.80 -17.86
C ASN A 129 -5.52 2.74 -18.93
N ARG A 130 -5.66 3.07 -20.21
CA ARG A 130 -5.28 2.15 -21.27
C ARG A 130 -3.75 2.05 -21.33
N ALA A 131 -3.24 0.83 -21.18
CA ALA A 131 -1.82 0.58 -21.41
C ALA A 131 -1.43 1.10 -22.80
N PRO A 132 -0.28 1.76 -22.97
CA PRO A 132 0.18 2.15 -24.29
C PRO A 132 0.20 0.91 -25.18
N ARG A 133 -0.55 0.94 -26.29
CA ARG A 133 -0.51 -0.14 -27.27
C ARG A 133 0.94 -0.22 -27.76
N THR A 134 1.61 -1.28 -27.37
CA THR A 134 2.90 -1.60 -27.97
C THR A 134 2.63 -1.82 -29.45
N THR A 135 2.91 -0.80 -30.26
CA THR A 135 3.02 -0.96 -31.69
C THR A 135 4.24 -1.85 -31.92
N SER A 136 4.01 -3.15 -32.08
CA SER A 136 5.02 -4.03 -32.61
C SER A 136 5.37 -3.47 -33.98
N ARG A 137 6.51 -2.78 -34.11
CA ARG A 137 7.12 -2.47 -35.39
C ARG A 137 7.44 -3.82 -36.01
N ALA A 138 6.56 -4.25 -36.95
CA ALA A 138 6.91 -5.31 -37.86
C ALA A 138 8.18 -4.86 -38.58
N ARG A 139 9.29 -5.54 -38.30
CA ARG A 139 10.49 -5.44 -39.11
C ARG A 139 10.15 -6.17 -40.39
N SER A 140 9.76 -5.41 -41.42
CA SER A 140 9.81 -5.93 -42.80
C SER A 140 11.29 -6.11 -43.14
N GLY A 141 11.70 -7.38 -43.27
CA GLY A 141 12.95 -7.78 -43.92
C GLY A 141 12.82 -7.70 -45.42
#